data_24dd8363803a109dcdde8cec69517e8e
#
_entry.id   24dd8363803a109dcdde8cec69517e8e
#
_cell.length_a   1.000
_cell.length_b   1.000
_cell.length_c   1.000
_cell.angle_alpha   90.00
_cell.angle_beta   90.00
_cell.angle_gamma   90.00
#
_symmetry.space_group_name_H-M   'P 1'
#
loop_
_entity.id
_entity.type
_entity.pdbx_description
1 polymer ?
#
loop_
_entity_poly.entity_id
_entity_poly.type
_entity_poly.pdbx_seq_one_letter_code
_entity_poly.pdbx_strand_id
1 'polypeptide(L)'
;MNTLEYSKQVAENVSKALDGANLSVSAAAEKTGIPRTTLSRHLNHPETAPFDVIELSRIASITRKTVSSLTRFKATPALTDKEAR
;
A
#
# COMPACT_ATOMS: atom_id res chain seq x y z
N MET A 1 -15.89 7.81 -2.20
CA MET A 1 -15.07 7.06 -1.27
C MET A 1 -14.47 8.00 -0.24
N ASN A 2 -14.44 7.60 1.02
CA ASN A 2 -13.88 8.48 2.03
C ASN A 2 -12.42 8.12 2.32
N THR A 3 -11.78 8.95 3.10
CA THR A 3 -10.36 8.80 3.39
C THR A 3 -10.04 7.49 4.09
N LEU A 4 -10.93 7.04 4.98
CA LEU A 4 -10.69 5.79 5.70
C LEU A 4 -10.71 4.60 4.76
N GLU A 5 -11.64 4.57 3.83
CA GLU A 5 -11.71 3.47 2.87
C GLU A 5 -10.50 3.46 1.97
N TYR A 6 -10.04 4.64 1.59
CA TYR A 6 -8.87 4.73 0.74
C TYR A 6 -7.64 4.22 1.47
N SER A 7 -7.47 4.61 2.74
CA SER A 7 -6.34 4.15 3.53
C SER A 7 -6.33 2.63 3.68
N LYS A 8 -7.50 2.04 3.88
CA LYS A 8 -7.61 0.59 3.97
C LYS A 8 -7.24 -0.09 2.67
N GLN A 9 -7.68 0.49 1.55
CA GLN A 9 -7.35 -0.10 0.25
C GLN A 9 -5.85 -0.03 -0.02
N VAL A 10 -5.21 1.08 0.35
CA VAL A 10 -3.77 1.20 0.18
C VAL A 10 -3.05 0.14 1.03
N ALA A 11 -3.46 -0.03 2.28
CA ALA A 11 -2.84 -1.03 3.14
C ALA A 11 -3.01 -2.44 2.57
N GLU A 12 -4.17 -2.73 2.02
CA GLU A 12 -4.42 -4.03 1.40
C GLU A 12 -3.53 -4.22 0.17
N ASN A 13 -3.40 -3.18 -0.64
CA ASN A 13 -2.54 -3.25 -1.82
C ASN A 13 -1.09 -3.50 -1.43
N VAL A 14 -0.62 -2.85 -0.37
CA VAL A 14 0.73 -3.06 0.12
C VAL A 14 0.90 -4.49 0.61
N SER A 15 -0.06 -4.99 1.37
CA SER A 15 0.00 -6.35 1.89
C SER A 15 0.10 -7.36 0.74
N LYS A 16 -0.70 -7.17 -0.29
CA LYS A 16 -0.67 -8.06 -1.45
C LYS A 16 0.65 -7.97 -2.20
N ALA A 17 1.22 -6.77 -2.30
CA ALA A 17 2.49 -6.60 -2.97
C ALA A 17 3.61 -7.32 -2.21
N LEU A 18 3.60 -7.23 -0.88
CA LEU A 18 4.59 -7.91 -0.07
C LEU A 18 4.44 -9.43 -0.20
N ASP A 19 3.21 -9.92 -0.16
CA ASP A 19 2.96 -11.35 -0.33
C ASP A 19 3.44 -11.82 -1.70
N GLY A 20 3.16 -11.05 -2.73
CA GLY A 20 3.57 -11.41 -4.08
C GLY A 20 5.09 -11.42 -4.24
N ALA A 21 5.79 -10.65 -3.43
CA ALA A 21 7.25 -10.61 -3.46
C ALA A 21 7.87 -11.56 -2.44
N ASN A 22 7.05 -12.33 -1.73
CA ASN A 22 7.50 -13.26 -0.69
C ASN A 22 8.25 -12.54 0.43
N LEU A 23 7.78 -11.37 0.82
CA LEU A 23 8.43 -10.58 1.87
C LEU A 23 7.56 -10.57 3.11
N SER A 24 8.13 -10.96 4.23
CA SER A 24 7.49 -10.79 5.52
C SER A 24 7.54 -9.32 5.93
N VAL A 25 6.76 -8.95 6.93
CA VAL A 25 6.81 -7.60 7.47
C VAL A 25 8.21 -7.27 7.97
N SER A 26 8.86 -8.23 8.64
CA SER A 26 10.22 -8.02 9.13
C SER A 26 11.20 -7.77 7.99
N ALA A 27 11.12 -8.58 6.93
CA ALA A 27 12.01 -8.40 5.79
C ALA A 27 11.75 -7.07 5.09
N ALA A 28 10.48 -6.72 4.94
CA ALA A 28 10.11 -5.46 4.30
C ALA A 28 10.61 -4.27 5.12
N ALA A 29 10.46 -4.35 6.45
CA ALA A 29 10.94 -3.29 7.32
C ALA A 29 12.45 -3.10 7.17
N GLU A 30 13.17 -4.21 7.14
CA GLU A 30 14.61 -4.15 7.00
C GLU A 30 15.02 -3.53 5.67
N LYS A 31 14.36 -3.93 4.59
CA LYS A 31 14.73 -3.45 3.26
C LYS A 31 14.33 -1.99 3.02
N THR A 32 13.25 -1.55 3.62
CA THR A 32 12.76 -0.18 3.40
C THR A 32 13.31 0.82 4.40
N GLY A 33 13.80 0.33 5.53
CA GLY A 33 14.20 1.22 6.61
C GLY A 33 13.03 1.72 7.45
N ILE A 34 11.83 1.25 7.19
CA ILE A 34 10.66 1.59 8.00
C ILE A 34 10.69 0.71 9.24
N PRO A 35 10.59 1.27 10.45
CA PRO A 35 10.56 0.43 11.65
C PRO A 35 9.46 -0.61 11.57
N ARG A 36 9.74 -1.81 12.02
CA ARG A 36 8.78 -2.90 11.92
C ARG A 36 7.46 -2.57 12.60
N THR A 37 7.52 -1.95 13.76
CA THR A 37 6.30 -1.59 14.48
C THR A 37 5.49 -0.55 13.71
N THR A 38 6.17 0.38 13.05
CA THR A 38 5.51 1.38 12.22
C THR A 38 4.84 0.74 11.01
N LEU A 39 5.57 -0.14 10.34
CA LEU A 39 5.03 -0.82 9.16
C LEU A 39 3.84 -1.68 9.55
N SER A 40 3.95 -2.41 10.66
CA SER A 40 2.86 -3.24 11.14
C SER A 40 1.63 -2.40 11.47
N ARG A 41 1.83 -1.23 12.07
CA ARG A 41 0.71 -0.35 12.40
C ARG A 41 0.02 0.14 11.14
N HIS A 42 0.78 0.52 10.11
CA HIS A 42 0.19 0.96 8.85
C HIS A 42 -0.66 -0.15 8.22
N LEU A 43 -0.18 -1.40 8.31
CA LEU A 43 -0.90 -2.51 7.72
C LEU A 43 -2.14 -2.90 8.51
N ASN A 44 -2.06 -2.83 9.83
CA ASN A 44 -3.15 -3.30 10.68
C ASN A 44 -4.13 -2.21 11.08
N HIS A 45 -3.69 -0.97 11.09
CA HIS A 45 -4.53 0.15 11.51
C HIS A 45 -4.40 1.32 10.55
N PRO A 46 -4.70 1.08 9.27
CA PRO A 46 -4.51 2.12 8.25
C PRO A 46 -5.39 3.34 8.44
N GLU A 47 -6.51 3.18 9.13
CA GLU A 47 -7.42 4.31 9.32
C GLU A 47 -6.85 5.34 10.28
N THR A 48 -5.96 4.94 11.19
CA THR A 48 -5.33 5.88 12.12
C THR A 48 -3.85 6.07 11.82
N ALA A 49 -3.27 5.19 11.03
CA ALA A 49 -1.84 5.25 10.69
C ALA A 49 -1.64 4.93 9.21
N PRO A 50 -2.06 5.83 8.32
CA PRO A 50 -1.94 5.57 6.88
C PRO A 50 -0.50 5.66 6.41
N PHE A 51 -0.21 5.00 5.30
CA PHE A 51 1.09 5.10 4.66
C PHE A 51 1.28 6.49 4.08
N ASP A 52 2.50 7.01 4.13
CA ASP A 52 2.81 8.24 3.42
C ASP A 52 3.46 7.91 2.08
N VAL A 53 3.63 8.93 1.26
CA VAL A 53 4.14 8.74 -0.10
C VAL A 53 5.57 8.21 -0.10
N ILE A 54 6.38 8.67 0.83
CA ILE A 54 7.77 8.22 0.90
C ILE A 54 7.84 6.73 1.24
N GLU A 55 7.02 6.31 2.20
CA GLU A 55 6.97 4.90 2.57
C GLU A 55 6.49 4.06 1.41
N LEU A 56 5.47 4.53 0.71
CA LEU A 56 4.96 3.80 -0.45
C LEU A 56 6.00 3.69 -1.55
N SER A 57 6.79 4.73 -1.76
CA SER A 57 7.82 4.66 -2.78
C SER A 57 8.89 3.63 -2.43
N ARG A 58 9.22 3.50 -1.16
CA ARG A 58 10.19 2.50 -0.72
C ARG A 58 9.64 1.09 -0.88
N ILE A 59 8.37 0.90 -0.52
CA ILE A 59 7.74 -0.41 -0.69
C ILE A 59 7.62 -0.76 -2.17
N ALA A 60 7.28 0.22 -3.00
CA ALA A 60 7.21 -0.02 -4.43
C ALA A 60 8.55 -0.52 -4.96
N SER A 61 9.63 0.08 -4.49
CA SER A 61 10.97 -0.28 -4.94
C SER A 61 11.30 -1.74 -4.63
N ILE A 62 10.94 -2.23 -3.44
CA ILE A 62 11.31 -3.60 -3.06
C ILE A 62 10.32 -4.65 -3.58
N THR A 63 9.17 -4.24 -4.09
CA THR A 63 8.17 -5.17 -4.60
C THR A 63 8.05 -5.10 -6.11
N ARG A 64 8.81 -4.26 -6.76
CA ARG A 64 8.76 -4.03 -8.21
C ARG A 64 7.39 -3.55 -8.65
N LYS A 65 6.77 -2.75 -7.79
CA LYS A 65 5.50 -2.11 -8.10
C LYS A 65 5.74 -0.61 -8.25
N THR A 66 4.68 0.12 -8.58
CA THR A 66 4.74 1.57 -8.63
C THR A 66 3.89 2.12 -7.51
N VAL A 67 4.15 3.35 -7.11
CA VAL A 67 3.29 4.01 -6.13
C VAL A 67 1.87 4.06 -6.67
N SER A 68 1.72 4.29 -7.96
CA SER A 68 0.40 4.32 -8.60
C SER A 68 -0.34 3.00 -8.38
N SER A 69 0.33 1.87 -8.55
CA SER A 69 -0.33 0.59 -8.37
C SER A 69 -0.66 0.32 -6.90
N LEU A 70 0.18 0.80 -5.99
CA LEU A 70 -0.08 0.60 -4.56
C LEU A 70 -1.23 1.46 -4.05
N THR A 71 -1.52 2.56 -4.72
CA THR A 71 -2.61 3.43 -4.33
C THR A 71 -3.86 3.22 -5.17
N ARG A 72 -3.86 2.22 -6.03
CA ARG A 72 -5.00 1.97 -6.89
C ARG A 72 -6.22 1.56 -6.08
N PHE A 73 -7.34 2.17 -6.43
CA PHE A 73 -8.57 1.86 -5.79
C PHE A 73 -9.39 1.00 -6.72
N LYS A 74 -9.64 -0.23 -6.34
CA LYS A 74 -10.22 -1.19 -7.28
C LYS A 74 -11.73 -1.19 -7.31
N ALA A 75 -12.37 -0.45 -6.47
CA ALA A 75 -13.78 -0.64 -6.32
C ALA A 75 -14.63 0.07 -7.31
N THR A 76 -14.15 0.92 -8.13
CA THR A 76 -15.03 1.75 -8.91
C THR A 76 -14.86 1.52 -10.31
N PRO A 77 -15.46 0.52 -10.83
CA PRO A 77 -15.32 0.27 -12.25
C PRO A 77 -15.88 1.40 -13.00
N ALA A 78 -16.85 2.02 -12.50
CA ALA A 78 -17.51 2.99 -13.29
C ALA A 78 -16.65 4.07 -13.62
N LEU A 79 -15.96 4.36 -13.34
CA LEU A 79 -15.33 5.46 -13.75
C LEU A 79 -14.30 5.25 -14.55
N THR A 80 -14.18 4.79 -14.69
CA THR A 80 -13.37 4.74 -15.23
C THR A 80 -13.12 4.43 -16.25
N ASP A 81 -13.53 4.05 -16.49
CA ASP A 81 -13.52 3.82 -17.25
C ASP A 81 -13.48 4.36 -18.00
N LYS A 82 -13.74 4.55 -18.07
CA LYS A 82 -13.90 5.09 -18.76
C LYS A 82 -13.32 5.90 -18.94
N GLU A 83 -13.34 6.09 -18.73
CA GLU A 83 -13.08 6.77 -18.78
C GLU A 83 -12.16 6.84 -18.99
N ALA A 84 -11.96 6.44 -18.97
CA ALA A 84 -11.31 6.45 -19.10
C ALA A 84 -10.86 6.24 -19.74
N ARG A 85 -11.17 6.22 -20.25
CA ARG A 85 -11.16 6.12 -20.99
C ARG A 85 -10.92 6.56 -21.53
#